data_8248b99d2816e3c4acfe5d3f4e0d1a32
#
_entry.id   8248b99d2816e3c4acfe5d3f4e0d1a32
#
_cell.length_a   1.000
_cell.length_b   1.000
_cell.length_c   1.000
_cell.angle_alpha   90.00
_cell.angle_beta   90.00
_cell.angle_gamma   90.00
#
_symmetry.space_group_name_H-M   'P 1'
#
loop_
_entity.id
_entity.type
_entity.pdbx_description
1 polymer ?
#
loop_
_entity_poly.entity_id
_entity_poly.type
_entity_poly.pdbx_seq_one_letter_code
_entity_poly.pdbx_strand_id
1 'polypeptide(L)'
;MIKLAPAILLFIATQQSFAGDGSRLIGVWKLRSFQTEFQDGRPPRATLGEHPSGYLILTREGRMMSVIEGENRKVPSTDADRANLLNSMVAYSGTYRIDGNQWFLTIDAAWNPAWDGTVQVRDFELLGDRLTVRSPWQHALNFQGTSLTRGTVVFERVK
;
A
#
# COMPACT_ATOMS: atom_id res chain seq x y z
N MET A 1 -26.46 -61.33 11.23
CA MET A 1 -25.30 -60.59 10.67
C MET A 1 -25.80 -59.21 10.28
N ILE A 2 -25.51 -58.21 11.09
CA ILE A 2 -25.92 -56.82 10.89
C ILE A 2 -24.80 -56.10 10.20
N LYS A 3 -25.02 -55.61 8.97
CA LYS A 3 -24.06 -54.78 8.20
C LYS A 3 -24.24 -53.33 8.63
N LEU A 4 -23.24 -52.81 9.35
CA LEU A 4 -23.12 -51.35 9.57
C LEU A 4 -22.60 -50.69 8.29
N ALA A 5 -23.35 -49.71 7.80
CA ALA A 5 -22.92 -48.79 6.74
C ALA A 5 -22.09 -47.66 7.34
N PRO A 6 -20.99 -47.23 6.71
CA PRO A 6 -20.20 -46.11 7.21
C PRO A 6 -20.95 -44.80 6.92
N ALA A 7 -21.16 -43.99 7.95
CA ALA A 7 -21.64 -42.62 7.83
C ALA A 7 -20.47 -41.72 7.32
N ILE A 8 -20.60 -41.22 6.10
CA ILE A 8 -19.69 -40.19 5.55
C ILE A 8 -20.08 -38.85 6.17
N LEU A 9 -19.25 -38.36 7.09
CA LEU A 9 -19.34 -37.00 7.61
C LEU A 9 -18.84 -36.04 6.51
N LEU A 10 -19.76 -35.34 5.89
CA LEU A 10 -19.44 -34.27 4.95
C LEU A 10 -19.01 -33.04 5.75
N PHE A 11 -17.71 -32.75 5.83
CA PHE A 11 -17.19 -31.50 6.36
C PHE A 11 -17.50 -30.40 5.35
N ILE A 12 -18.55 -29.66 5.59
CA ILE A 12 -18.81 -28.38 4.90
C ILE A 12 -17.86 -27.36 5.51
N ALA A 13 -16.73 -27.09 4.85
CA ALA A 13 -15.90 -25.96 5.17
C ALA A 13 -16.68 -24.69 4.84
N THR A 14 -17.24 -24.05 5.86
CA THR A 14 -17.79 -22.70 5.75
C THR A 14 -16.64 -21.76 5.42
N GLN A 15 -16.51 -21.40 4.16
CA GLN A 15 -15.70 -20.26 3.76
C GLN A 15 -16.35 -19.02 4.37
N GLN A 16 -15.82 -18.55 5.49
CA GLN A 16 -16.18 -17.23 6.00
C GLN A 16 -15.66 -16.22 4.99
N SER A 17 -16.55 -15.74 4.14
CA SER A 17 -16.34 -14.55 3.32
C SER A 17 -16.14 -13.37 4.27
N PHE A 18 -14.89 -12.95 4.48
CA PHE A 18 -14.58 -11.65 5.05
C PHE A 18 -14.89 -10.54 4.01
N ALA A 19 -16.18 -10.42 3.69
CA ALA A 19 -16.68 -9.51 2.65
C ALA A 19 -17.01 -8.10 3.18
N GLY A 20 -16.60 -7.77 4.43
CA GLY A 20 -17.07 -6.52 5.03
C GLY A 20 -16.33 -5.27 4.53
N ASP A 21 -15.00 -5.22 4.55
CA ASP A 21 -14.24 -4.00 4.31
C ASP A 21 -13.41 -4.00 3.00
N GLY A 22 -12.97 -5.16 2.52
CA GLY A 22 -12.17 -5.25 1.30
C GLY A 22 -12.89 -4.75 0.05
N SER A 23 -14.19 -4.98 -0.08
CA SER A 23 -14.99 -4.52 -1.24
C SER A 23 -15.11 -3.00 -1.30
N ARG A 24 -15.09 -2.33 -0.15
CA ARG A 24 -15.14 -0.87 -0.05
C ARG A 24 -13.84 -0.21 -0.47
N LEU A 25 -12.73 -0.94 -0.52
CA LEU A 25 -11.45 -0.44 -1.00
C LEU A 25 -11.33 -0.45 -2.53
N ILE A 26 -12.12 -1.27 -3.22
CA ILE A 26 -12.11 -1.36 -4.69
C ILE A 26 -12.43 0.01 -5.30
N GLY A 27 -11.60 0.44 -6.26
CA GLY A 27 -11.79 1.70 -6.96
C GLY A 27 -10.50 2.45 -7.24
N VAL A 28 -10.66 3.70 -7.62
CA VAL A 28 -9.58 4.65 -7.92
C VAL A 28 -9.49 5.67 -6.79
N TRP A 29 -8.28 5.87 -6.31
CA TRP A 29 -7.97 6.72 -5.18
C TRP A 29 -6.92 7.76 -5.57
N LYS A 30 -7.23 9.03 -5.43
CA LYS A 30 -6.31 10.14 -5.71
C LYS A 30 -5.49 10.46 -4.47
N LEU A 31 -4.17 10.60 -4.64
CA LEU A 31 -3.26 11.01 -3.57
C LEU A 31 -3.62 12.41 -3.05
N ARG A 32 -3.62 12.57 -1.72
CA ARG A 32 -3.79 13.85 -1.03
C ARG A 32 -2.54 14.29 -0.28
N SER A 33 -1.87 13.35 0.39
CA SER A 33 -0.61 13.64 1.07
C SER A 33 0.21 12.37 1.26
N PHE A 34 1.53 12.54 1.36
CA PHE A 34 2.44 11.51 1.81
C PHE A 34 3.42 12.13 2.80
N GLN A 35 3.37 11.65 4.05
CA GLN A 35 4.22 12.12 5.12
C GLN A 35 5.13 11.01 5.64
N THR A 36 6.34 11.37 6.02
CA THR A 36 7.23 10.55 6.83
C THR A 36 7.10 11.00 8.28
N GLU A 37 6.66 10.10 9.14
CA GLU A 37 6.62 10.27 10.59
C GLU A 37 7.89 9.71 11.22
N PHE A 38 8.29 10.25 12.37
CA PHE A 38 9.50 9.88 13.11
C PHE A 38 9.13 9.38 14.51
N GLN A 39 9.69 8.24 14.92
CA GLN A 39 9.37 7.66 16.24
C GLN A 39 9.90 8.50 17.40
N ASP A 40 10.90 9.34 17.18
CA ASP A 40 11.48 10.23 18.20
C ASP A 40 10.68 11.51 18.47
N GLY A 41 9.49 11.64 17.88
CA GLY A 41 8.58 12.76 18.12
C GLY A 41 8.87 14.04 17.34
N ARG A 42 9.83 14.03 16.41
CA ARG A 42 10.02 15.15 15.47
C ARG A 42 8.75 15.36 14.63
N PRO A 43 8.47 16.60 14.20
CA PRO A 43 7.37 16.87 13.28
C PRO A 43 7.42 16.02 12.03
N PRO A 44 6.29 15.50 11.53
CA PRO A 44 6.24 14.81 10.25
C PRO A 44 6.78 15.68 9.11
N ARG A 45 7.36 15.05 8.09
CA ARG A 45 7.86 15.72 6.90
C ARG A 45 7.07 15.27 5.66
N ALA A 46 6.67 16.21 4.82
CA ALA A 46 6.12 15.92 3.50
C ALA A 46 7.17 15.17 2.65
N THR A 47 6.88 13.91 2.33
CA THR A 47 7.85 12.99 1.67
C THR A 47 8.04 13.35 0.20
N LEU A 48 6.95 13.75 -0.46
CA LEU A 48 6.90 14.09 -1.88
C LEU A 48 6.48 15.56 -2.11
N GLY A 49 6.71 16.44 -1.13
CA GLY A 49 6.26 17.84 -1.16
C GLY A 49 4.85 18.00 -0.61
N GLU A 50 4.38 19.25 -0.56
CA GLU A 50 3.07 19.61 0.02
C GLU A 50 1.91 19.28 -0.92
N HIS A 51 2.16 19.24 -2.24
CA HIS A 51 1.16 18.98 -3.28
C HIS A 51 1.56 17.80 -4.18
N PRO A 52 1.76 16.59 -3.60
CA PRO A 52 2.08 15.42 -4.40
C PRO A 52 0.89 15.02 -5.27
N SER A 53 1.16 14.29 -6.35
CA SER A 53 0.12 13.79 -7.24
C SER A 53 0.23 12.30 -7.47
N GLY A 54 -0.85 11.71 -8.02
CA GLY A 54 -0.88 10.30 -8.39
C GLY A 54 -2.10 9.57 -7.88
N TYR A 55 -2.08 8.25 -8.12
CA TYR A 55 -3.23 7.41 -7.88
C TYR A 55 -2.84 6.05 -7.32
N LEU A 56 -3.79 5.48 -6.60
CA LEU A 56 -3.84 4.08 -6.23
C LEU A 56 -5.10 3.48 -6.87
N ILE A 57 -4.95 2.34 -7.53
CA ILE A 57 -6.05 1.60 -8.13
C ILE A 57 -6.12 0.23 -7.48
N LEU A 58 -7.31 -0.17 -7.04
CA LEU A 58 -7.61 -1.46 -6.46
C LEU A 58 -8.73 -2.11 -7.26
N THR A 59 -8.49 -3.32 -7.78
CA THR A 59 -9.47 -4.05 -8.56
C THR A 59 -10.15 -5.14 -7.75
N ARG A 60 -11.31 -5.59 -8.22
CA ARG A 60 -12.07 -6.68 -7.61
C ARG A 60 -11.32 -8.02 -7.65
N GLU A 61 -10.47 -8.20 -8.67
CA GLU A 61 -9.66 -9.41 -8.87
C GLU A 61 -8.44 -9.48 -7.96
N GLY A 62 -8.31 -8.53 -7.02
CA GLY A 62 -7.19 -8.48 -6.08
C GLY A 62 -5.90 -7.92 -6.67
N ARG A 63 -5.97 -7.17 -7.79
CA ARG A 63 -4.83 -6.46 -8.37
C ARG A 63 -4.77 -5.03 -7.85
N MET A 64 -3.55 -4.53 -7.67
CA MET A 64 -3.31 -3.15 -7.28
C MET A 64 -2.22 -2.53 -8.13
N MET A 65 -2.32 -1.20 -8.30
CA MET A 65 -1.28 -0.37 -8.87
C MET A 65 -1.27 0.98 -8.15
N SER A 66 -0.07 1.43 -7.79
CA SER A 66 0.16 2.76 -7.23
C SER A 66 1.23 3.46 -8.03
N VAL A 67 0.93 4.68 -8.48
CA VAL A 67 1.89 5.61 -9.07
C VAL A 67 1.66 6.95 -8.43
N ILE A 68 2.62 7.39 -7.62
CA ILE A 68 2.59 8.65 -6.91
C ILE A 68 3.92 9.38 -7.10
N GLU A 69 3.86 10.69 -7.22
CA GLU A 69 5.01 11.52 -7.52
C GLU A 69 5.00 12.84 -6.75
N GLY A 70 6.18 13.39 -6.57
CA GLY A 70 6.38 14.67 -5.93
C GLY A 70 5.93 15.84 -6.80
N GLU A 71 5.79 16.98 -6.16
CA GLU A 71 5.52 18.25 -6.84
C GLU A 71 6.75 18.81 -7.56
N ASN A 72 6.53 19.78 -8.44
CA ASN A 72 7.59 20.55 -9.11
C ASN A 72 8.61 19.74 -9.93
N ARG A 73 8.22 18.56 -10.41
CA ARG A 73 9.07 17.74 -11.28
C ARG A 73 9.33 18.44 -12.61
N LYS A 74 10.59 18.41 -13.08
CA LYS A 74 11.02 19.02 -14.32
C LYS A 74 11.54 17.98 -15.28
N VAL A 75 11.50 18.28 -16.58
CA VAL A 75 12.15 17.44 -17.59
C VAL A 75 13.64 17.38 -17.31
N PRO A 76 14.25 16.18 -17.17
CA PRO A 76 15.64 16.03 -16.81
C PRO A 76 16.55 16.40 -17.98
N SER A 77 17.66 17.08 -17.68
CA SER A 77 18.70 17.41 -18.65
C SER A 77 20.01 16.64 -18.39
N THR A 78 20.21 16.16 -17.16
CA THR A 78 21.40 15.44 -16.71
C THR A 78 21.05 14.08 -16.09
N ASP A 79 22.05 13.24 -15.87
CA ASP A 79 21.86 11.96 -15.15
C ASP A 79 21.52 12.18 -13.68
N ALA A 80 22.04 13.25 -13.07
CA ALA A 80 21.66 13.64 -11.71
C ALA A 80 20.17 14.02 -11.64
N ASP A 81 19.63 14.73 -12.65
CA ASP A 81 18.22 15.05 -12.72
C ASP A 81 17.37 13.78 -12.85
N ARG A 82 17.82 12.81 -13.66
CA ARG A 82 17.11 11.50 -13.81
C ARG A 82 17.08 10.74 -12.50
N ALA A 83 18.21 10.72 -11.76
CA ALA A 83 18.26 10.09 -10.44
C ALA A 83 17.31 10.79 -9.45
N ASN A 84 17.26 12.12 -9.46
CA ASN A 84 16.33 12.90 -8.61
C ASN A 84 14.87 12.63 -8.97
N LEU A 85 14.53 12.46 -10.24
CA LEU A 85 13.18 12.08 -10.67
C LEU A 85 12.79 10.70 -10.12
N LEU A 86 13.67 9.72 -10.18
CA LEU A 86 13.43 8.40 -9.61
C LEU A 86 13.19 8.48 -8.10
N ASN A 87 13.97 9.29 -7.38
CA ASN A 87 13.85 9.48 -5.94
C ASN A 87 12.59 10.29 -5.53
N SER A 88 11.98 11.00 -6.48
CA SER A 88 10.78 11.82 -6.27
C SER A 88 9.48 11.12 -6.66
N MET A 89 9.49 9.80 -6.75
CA MET A 89 8.30 9.00 -7.06
C MET A 89 8.30 7.68 -6.30
N VAL A 90 7.12 7.09 -6.21
CA VAL A 90 6.92 5.70 -5.79
C VAL A 90 5.93 5.06 -6.78
N ALA A 91 6.33 3.99 -7.42
CA ALA A 91 5.50 3.29 -8.38
C ALA A 91 5.66 1.78 -8.22
N TYR A 92 4.56 1.07 -8.07
CA TYR A 92 4.57 -0.38 -7.95
C TYR A 92 3.21 -0.98 -8.29
N SER A 93 3.24 -2.24 -8.66
CA SER A 93 2.04 -3.05 -8.88
C SER A 93 2.18 -4.41 -8.21
N GLY A 94 1.06 -5.10 -8.08
CA GLY A 94 1.04 -6.41 -7.48
C GLY A 94 -0.36 -6.94 -7.21
N THR A 95 -0.44 -7.95 -6.36
CA THR A 95 -1.70 -8.44 -5.82
C THR A 95 -1.86 -7.98 -4.37
N TYR A 96 -3.10 -7.94 -3.90
CA TYR A 96 -3.37 -7.61 -2.50
C TYR A 96 -4.39 -8.56 -1.87
N ARG A 97 -4.27 -8.71 -0.56
CA ARG A 97 -5.29 -9.30 0.30
C ARG A 97 -5.47 -8.46 1.56
N ILE A 98 -6.65 -8.52 2.13
CA ILE A 98 -7.02 -7.82 3.37
C ILE A 98 -7.22 -8.84 4.48
N ASP A 99 -6.76 -8.48 5.69
CA ASP A 99 -7.00 -9.24 6.92
C ASP A 99 -7.21 -8.22 8.05
N GLY A 100 -8.45 -8.05 8.49
CA GLY A 100 -8.82 -6.98 9.40
C GLY A 100 -8.51 -5.60 8.84
N ASN A 101 -7.67 -4.84 9.52
CA ASN A 101 -7.18 -3.53 9.09
C ASN A 101 -5.79 -3.59 8.44
N GLN A 102 -5.28 -4.79 8.18
CA GLN A 102 -4.00 -4.99 7.50
C GLN A 102 -4.16 -5.30 6.02
N TRP A 103 -3.27 -4.72 5.27
CA TRP A 103 -3.19 -4.83 3.84
C TRP A 103 -1.85 -5.46 3.45
N PHE A 104 -1.91 -6.67 2.91
CA PHE A 104 -0.76 -7.43 2.44
C PHE A 104 -0.64 -7.28 0.93
N LEU A 105 0.46 -6.69 0.50
CA LEU A 105 0.76 -6.39 -0.91
C LEU A 105 1.88 -7.29 -1.37
N THR A 106 1.62 -8.20 -2.30
CA THR A 106 2.67 -8.97 -2.97
C THR A 106 3.08 -8.21 -4.23
N ILE A 107 4.28 -7.67 -4.22
CA ILE A 107 4.78 -6.78 -5.28
C ILE A 107 5.34 -7.62 -6.42
N ASP A 108 4.88 -7.37 -7.64
CA ASP A 108 5.38 -8.04 -8.85
C ASP A 108 6.22 -7.13 -9.77
N ALA A 109 6.09 -5.80 -9.63
CA ALA A 109 6.95 -4.83 -10.27
C ALA A 109 6.98 -3.52 -9.48
N ALA A 110 8.15 -2.94 -9.28
CA ALA A 110 8.33 -1.69 -8.57
C ALA A 110 9.40 -0.80 -9.18
N TRP A 111 9.29 0.52 -8.95
CA TRP A 111 10.32 1.50 -9.32
C TRP A 111 11.65 1.24 -8.61
N ASN A 112 11.61 0.63 -7.44
CA ASN A 112 12.78 0.18 -6.69
C ASN A 112 12.84 -1.35 -6.77
N PRO A 113 13.81 -1.94 -7.48
CA PRO A 113 13.91 -3.38 -7.66
C PRO A 113 14.01 -4.18 -6.34
N ALA A 114 14.42 -3.54 -5.25
CA ALA A 114 14.45 -4.18 -3.94
C ALA A 114 13.07 -4.57 -3.40
N TRP A 115 11.99 -4.10 -4.02
CA TRP A 115 10.62 -4.44 -3.67
C TRP A 115 10.04 -5.61 -4.49
N ASP A 116 10.63 -5.91 -5.64
CA ASP A 116 10.16 -6.98 -6.52
C ASP A 116 10.16 -8.32 -5.80
N GLY A 117 9.06 -9.05 -5.87
CA GLY A 117 8.88 -10.35 -5.21
C GLY A 117 8.67 -10.27 -3.68
N THR A 118 8.65 -9.09 -3.07
CA THR A 118 8.44 -8.95 -1.62
C THR A 118 6.97 -8.85 -1.25
N VAL A 119 6.67 -9.13 0.03
CA VAL A 119 5.37 -8.85 0.64
C VAL A 119 5.51 -7.62 1.54
N GLN A 120 4.77 -6.57 1.18
CA GLN A 120 4.68 -5.33 1.96
C GLN A 120 3.42 -5.35 2.81
N VAL A 121 3.56 -5.15 4.13
CA VAL A 121 2.41 -5.03 5.03
C VAL A 121 2.14 -3.57 5.32
N ARG A 122 0.87 -3.19 5.31
CA ARG A 122 0.40 -1.83 5.66
C ARG A 122 -0.82 -1.93 6.56
N ASP A 123 -0.91 -1.02 7.51
CA ASP A 123 -2.17 -0.77 8.20
C ASP A 123 -2.99 0.23 7.39
N PHE A 124 -4.31 0.08 7.35
CA PHE A 124 -5.18 1.05 6.70
C PHE A 124 -6.38 1.42 7.57
N GLU A 125 -6.90 2.60 7.30
CA GLU A 125 -8.12 3.13 7.87
C GLU A 125 -8.96 3.76 6.77
N LEU A 126 -10.23 3.34 6.67
CA LEU A 126 -11.16 3.85 5.67
C LEU A 126 -12.32 4.58 6.36
N LEU A 127 -12.37 5.90 6.20
CA LEU A 127 -13.42 6.77 6.72
C LEU A 127 -14.14 7.47 5.56
N GLY A 128 -15.32 6.95 5.19
CA GLY A 128 -16.05 7.43 4.02
C GLY A 128 -15.23 7.28 2.73
N ASP A 129 -14.94 8.39 2.07
CA ASP A 129 -14.13 8.47 0.85
C ASP A 129 -12.63 8.74 1.13
N ARG A 130 -12.21 8.68 2.39
CA ARG A 130 -10.81 8.90 2.79
C ARG A 130 -10.16 7.58 3.22
N LEU A 131 -9.08 7.22 2.53
CA LEU A 131 -8.24 6.06 2.83
C LEU A 131 -6.89 6.53 3.36
N THR A 132 -6.54 6.15 4.59
CA THR A 132 -5.22 6.38 5.19
C THR A 132 -4.46 5.06 5.25
N VAL A 133 -3.25 5.03 4.71
CA VAL A 133 -2.39 3.85 4.66
C VAL A 133 -1.09 4.16 5.39
N ARG A 134 -0.65 3.27 6.30
CA ARG A 134 0.57 3.45 7.09
C ARG A 134 1.50 2.24 6.93
N SER A 135 2.78 2.51 6.72
CA SER A 135 3.80 1.46 6.81
C SER A 135 4.09 1.11 8.28
N PRO A 136 4.65 -0.06 8.57
CA PRO A 136 5.24 -0.32 9.88
C PRO A 136 6.36 0.69 10.19
N TRP A 137 6.68 0.84 11.48
CA TRP A 137 7.90 1.53 11.90
C TRP A 137 9.12 0.74 11.43
N GLN A 138 10.02 1.37 10.70
CA GLN A 138 11.20 0.73 10.11
C GLN A 138 12.35 1.74 9.94
N HIS A 139 13.56 1.24 9.80
CA HIS A 139 14.67 2.08 9.34
C HIS A 139 14.44 2.44 7.87
N ALA A 140 14.38 3.73 7.57
CA ALA A 140 14.23 4.18 6.19
C ALA A 140 15.52 3.91 5.41
N LEU A 141 15.40 3.30 4.24
CA LEU A 141 16.51 2.98 3.35
C LEU A 141 17.34 4.22 2.93
N ASN A 142 16.70 5.39 2.93
CA ASN A 142 17.30 6.65 2.47
C ASN A 142 17.47 7.69 3.59
N PHE A 143 17.33 7.29 4.85
CA PHE A 143 17.46 8.19 5.99
C PHE A 143 18.64 7.79 6.87
N GLN A 144 19.71 8.61 6.88
CA GLN A 144 20.87 8.43 7.74
C GLN A 144 20.54 8.87 9.17
N GLY A 145 19.73 8.08 9.88
CA GLY A 145 19.37 8.33 11.26
C GLY A 145 19.08 7.03 11.99
N THR A 146 19.24 7.04 13.32
CA THR A 146 18.94 5.88 14.20
C THR A 146 17.45 5.74 14.49
N SER A 147 16.64 6.77 14.22
CA SER A 147 15.22 6.80 14.52
C SER A 147 14.42 6.00 13.50
N LEU A 148 13.48 5.19 13.97
CA LEU A 148 12.51 4.54 13.10
C LEU A 148 11.58 5.56 12.47
N THR A 149 11.20 5.30 11.23
CA THR A 149 10.24 6.11 10.48
C THR A 149 9.10 5.25 9.98
N ARG A 150 7.97 5.88 9.66
CA ARG A 150 6.90 5.26 8.89
C ARG A 150 6.34 6.23 7.87
N GLY A 151 5.87 5.69 6.75
CA GLY A 151 5.12 6.45 5.77
C GLY A 151 3.63 6.46 6.11
N THR A 152 3.01 7.64 6.09
CA THR A 152 1.55 7.81 6.18
C THR A 152 1.07 8.46 4.90
N VAL A 153 0.28 7.72 4.13
CA VAL A 153 -0.25 8.15 2.83
C VAL A 153 -1.76 8.30 2.95
N VAL A 154 -2.27 9.42 2.47
CA VAL A 154 -3.71 9.72 2.47
C VAL A 154 -4.19 9.83 1.04
N PHE A 155 -5.24 9.07 0.75
CA PHE A 155 -5.93 9.10 -0.52
C PHE A 155 -7.40 9.51 -0.33
N GLU A 156 -8.01 9.99 -1.40
CA GLU A 156 -9.43 10.27 -1.50
C GLU A 156 -10.00 9.56 -2.72
N ARG A 157 -11.20 8.98 -2.57
CA ARG A 157 -11.88 8.25 -3.64
C ARG A 157 -12.20 9.18 -4.80
N VAL A 158 -11.90 8.71 -5.99
CA VAL A 158 -12.35 9.37 -7.23
C VAL A 158 -13.81 8.98 -7.49
N LYS A 159 -14.66 9.98 -7.70
CA LYS A 159 -16.08 9.80 -8.03
C LYS A 159 -16.28 9.70 -9.52
#